data_3d0babd61dd265f445d76d988ac6b8d6
#
_entry.id   3d0babd61dd265f445d76d988ac6b8d6
#
_cell.length_a   1.000
_cell.length_b   1.000
_cell.length_c   1.000
_cell.angle_alpha   90.00
_cell.angle_beta   90.00
_cell.angle_gamma   90.00
#
_symmetry.space_group_name_H-M   'P 1'
#
loop_
_entity.id
_entity.type
_entity.pdbx_description
1 polymer ?
#
loop_
_entity_poly.entity_id
_entity_poly.type
_entity_poly.pdbx_seq_one_letter_code
_entity_poly.pdbx_strand_id
1 'polypeptide(L)'
;MLSTANITMQFGPKPLFENISVKFGEGNRYGLIGANGCGKSTFMKILGGDLEPSAGNVMLEPNLRLGKLRQDQFAYEDMRVLDVVMMGHTEMWAAMTERDAIYANPDATDDDYMRAADLEAKFAEYDGYTAEARAGELLLGIGIDISDHTGPMSNVAPGWKLRVLLAQALFSKPDVLLLDEPTNNLDINSIRWLEDVLNQYNSTMIIISHDRHFLNQVCTHMADMDYGTLKVWPGNYDDYMLASTQARERQQAANQKAKERVADLQDFVRRFSANKSKARQATSRLKMIDKIKIEEFKPSSRQNPFIRFEYEKKLHNIAVVADEITKKYDRTIFQNFNLSVQPGERIAIIGENGAGKTTLLKALKGALDLDHGNVKWAENANVGYMPQDTYEEFPKDETLTDWIDQYRKEGDDEQMMRGTLGRLLFNADDIKKNVKVLSGGEKGRMIWGKLMLGRHNVLLMDEPTNHMDMESIESLQIALDKFEGTLIFVSHDREFVSGLANRIIEVKTDGTLRDFGGNYEDFLSSQGIQ
;
A
#
# COMPACT_ATOMS: atom_id res chain seq x y z
N MET A 1 -27.15 -1.27 2.96
CA MET A 1 -26.39 -0.05 2.57
C MET A 1 -25.58 0.44 3.76
N LEU A 2 -24.30 0.74 3.57
CA LEU A 2 -23.43 1.36 4.57
C LEU A 2 -23.38 2.87 4.33
N SER A 3 -23.55 3.68 5.37
CA SER A 3 -23.45 5.13 5.26
C SER A 3 -22.85 5.79 6.49
N THR A 4 -22.31 6.97 6.32
CA THR A 4 -21.76 7.78 7.42
C THR A 4 -22.47 9.13 7.48
N ALA A 5 -22.63 9.65 8.69
CA ALA A 5 -23.21 10.96 8.93
C ALA A 5 -22.27 11.78 9.83
N ASN A 6 -21.69 12.85 9.25
CA ASN A 6 -20.86 13.85 9.92
C ASN A 6 -19.71 13.25 10.76
N ILE A 7 -19.09 12.18 10.26
CA ILE A 7 -17.96 11.54 10.94
C ILE A 7 -16.79 12.52 11.07
N THR A 8 -16.35 12.70 12.29
CA THR A 8 -15.17 13.52 12.64
C THR A 8 -14.26 12.71 13.54
N MET A 9 -12.96 12.74 13.29
CA MET A 9 -11.95 12.08 14.12
C MET A 9 -10.81 13.02 14.45
N GLN A 10 -10.45 13.06 15.73
CA GLN A 10 -9.43 13.96 16.24
C GLN A 10 -8.60 13.26 17.33
N PHE A 11 -7.28 13.21 17.15
CA PHE A 11 -6.32 12.70 18.14
C PHE A 11 -5.49 13.81 18.82
N GLY A 12 -5.51 15.02 18.28
CA GLY A 12 -4.71 16.15 18.74
C GLY A 12 -5.45 17.47 18.56
N PRO A 13 -4.76 18.61 18.52
CA PRO A 13 -5.39 19.93 18.41
C PRO A 13 -6.08 20.17 17.07
N LYS A 14 -5.76 19.40 16.03
CA LYS A 14 -6.39 19.48 14.72
C LYS A 14 -7.12 18.16 14.40
N PRO A 15 -8.30 18.22 13.78
CA PRO A 15 -8.97 17.01 13.32
C PRO A 15 -8.17 16.33 12.21
N LEU A 16 -8.15 15.00 12.23
CA LEU A 16 -7.59 14.18 11.17
C LEU A 16 -8.48 14.27 9.93
N PHE A 17 -9.79 14.17 10.13
CA PHE A 17 -10.83 14.47 9.15
C PHE A 17 -12.11 14.91 9.87
N GLU A 18 -12.97 15.63 9.16
CA GLU A 18 -14.18 16.23 9.74
C GLU A 18 -15.37 16.19 8.78
N ASN A 19 -16.56 16.02 9.37
CA ASN A 19 -17.84 16.13 8.67
C ASN A 19 -17.98 15.19 7.45
N ILE A 20 -17.40 13.97 7.51
CA ILE A 20 -17.52 13.01 6.44
C ILE A 20 -18.91 12.39 6.45
N SER A 21 -19.67 12.66 5.38
CA SER A 21 -20.99 12.07 5.13
C SER A 21 -21.00 11.44 3.74
N VAL A 22 -21.00 10.11 3.69
CA VAL A 22 -20.94 9.35 2.44
C VAL A 22 -21.88 8.15 2.50
N LYS A 23 -22.42 7.78 1.34
CA LYS A 23 -23.23 6.58 1.16
C LYS A 23 -22.51 5.64 0.21
N PHE A 24 -22.29 4.40 0.66
CA PHE A 24 -21.71 3.33 -0.15
C PHE A 24 -22.86 2.51 -0.73
N GLY A 25 -23.06 2.60 -2.06
CA GLY A 25 -24.13 1.90 -2.78
C GLY A 25 -23.88 0.39 -2.83
N GLU A 26 -24.95 -0.36 -2.86
CA GLU A 26 -24.94 -1.82 -2.89
C GLU A 26 -24.23 -2.35 -4.15
N GLY A 27 -23.40 -3.38 -4.00
CA GLY A 27 -22.68 -4.03 -5.08
C GLY A 27 -21.55 -3.22 -5.71
N ASN A 28 -21.27 -2.00 -5.21
CA ASN A 28 -20.17 -1.18 -5.71
C ASN A 28 -18.87 -1.45 -4.95
N ARG A 29 -17.75 -1.30 -5.64
CA ARG A 29 -16.41 -1.48 -5.10
C ARG A 29 -15.69 -0.13 -5.07
N TYR A 30 -15.43 0.36 -3.86
CA TYR A 30 -14.85 1.69 -3.61
C TYR A 30 -13.37 1.56 -3.27
N GLY A 31 -12.49 2.15 -4.08
CA GLY A 31 -11.07 2.32 -3.75
C GLY A 31 -10.87 3.56 -2.88
N LEU A 32 -10.52 3.38 -1.62
CA LEU A 32 -10.23 4.47 -0.68
C LEU A 32 -8.78 4.91 -0.81
N ILE A 33 -8.56 6.08 -1.39
CA ILE A 33 -7.24 6.63 -1.67
C ILE A 33 -6.99 7.94 -0.93
N GLY A 34 -5.73 8.33 -0.80
CA GLY A 34 -5.29 9.54 -0.13
C GLY A 34 -3.85 9.41 0.35
N ALA A 35 -3.21 10.51 0.69
CA ALA A 35 -1.84 10.55 1.21
C ALA A 35 -1.65 9.67 2.46
N ASN A 36 -0.41 9.25 2.72
CA ASN A 36 -0.11 8.56 3.97
C ASN A 36 -0.39 9.49 5.17
N GLY A 37 -1.00 8.93 6.22
CA GLY A 37 -1.38 9.70 7.40
C GLY A 37 -2.67 10.53 7.27
N CYS A 38 -3.37 10.53 6.12
CA CYS A 38 -4.64 11.27 5.97
C CYS A 38 -5.82 10.62 6.72
N GLY A 39 -5.65 9.38 7.25
CA GLY A 39 -6.64 8.72 8.08
C GLY A 39 -7.41 7.58 7.42
N LYS A 40 -6.97 7.04 6.27
CA LYS A 40 -7.63 5.93 5.56
C LYS A 40 -7.92 4.73 6.47
N SER A 41 -6.89 4.15 7.09
CA SER A 41 -7.04 2.99 7.99
C SER A 41 -7.83 3.34 9.25
N THR A 42 -7.74 4.58 9.75
CA THR A 42 -8.57 5.07 10.86
C THR A 42 -10.05 5.10 10.46
N PHE A 43 -10.35 5.61 9.26
CA PHE A 43 -11.71 5.62 8.73
C PHE A 43 -12.25 4.21 8.52
N MET A 44 -11.44 3.27 8.01
CA MET A 44 -11.78 1.85 7.89
C MET A 44 -12.12 1.22 9.25
N LYS A 45 -11.34 1.50 10.29
CA LYS A 45 -11.61 1.02 11.66
C LYS A 45 -12.94 1.57 12.19
N ILE A 46 -13.27 2.84 11.88
CA ILE A 46 -14.55 3.44 12.26
C ILE A 46 -15.70 2.76 11.51
N LEU A 47 -15.57 2.55 10.18
CA LEU A 47 -16.58 1.84 9.39
C LEU A 47 -16.79 0.41 9.90
N GLY A 48 -15.70 -0.22 10.32
CA GLY A 48 -15.70 -1.57 10.89
C GLY A 48 -16.22 -1.67 12.33
N GLY A 49 -16.43 -0.55 13.02
CA GLY A 49 -16.83 -0.53 14.44
C GLY A 49 -15.69 -0.87 15.41
N ASP A 50 -14.44 -0.88 14.97
CA ASP A 50 -13.26 -1.14 15.81
C ASP A 50 -12.77 0.14 16.52
N LEU A 51 -13.26 1.29 16.08
CA LEU A 51 -12.92 2.61 16.63
C LEU A 51 -14.14 3.51 16.63
N GLU A 52 -14.45 4.13 17.75
CA GLU A 52 -15.50 5.14 17.84
C GLU A 52 -15.01 6.49 17.28
N PRO A 53 -15.80 7.16 16.44
CA PRO A 53 -15.47 8.50 15.96
C PRO A 53 -15.61 9.53 17.08
N SER A 54 -14.87 10.64 17.00
CA SER A 54 -15.01 11.76 17.94
C SER A 54 -16.38 12.45 17.85
N ALA A 55 -17.01 12.42 16.65
CA ALA A 55 -18.38 12.89 16.40
C ALA A 55 -18.95 12.20 15.16
N GLY A 56 -20.28 12.20 15.05
CA GLY A 56 -20.99 11.54 13.96
C GLY A 56 -21.22 10.05 14.22
N ASN A 57 -21.81 9.35 13.27
CA ASN A 57 -22.12 7.93 13.40
C ASN A 57 -22.05 7.20 12.06
N VAL A 58 -21.77 5.90 12.14
CA VAL A 58 -21.86 4.94 11.04
C VAL A 58 -23.22 4.25 11.11
N MET A 59 -23.87 4.14 9.99
CA MET A 59 -25.16 3.46 9.85
C MET A 59 -25.00 2.30 8.89
N LEU A 60 -25.17 1.09 9.40
CA LEU A 60 -25.34 -0.13 8.63
C LEU A 60 -26.80 -0.54 8.71
N GLU A 61 -27.44 -0.82 7.57
CA GLU A 61 -28.81 -1.29 7.56
C GLU A 61 -28.96 -2.59 8.36
N PRO A 62 -30.09 -2.77 9.09
CA PRO A 62 -30.33 -3.98 9.82
C PRO A 62 -30.22 -5.23 8.90
N ASN A 63 -29.68 -6.30 9.46
CA ASN A 63 -29.47 -7.60 8.81
C ASN A 63 -28.36 -7.67 7.75
N LEU A 64 -27.60 -6.58 7.52
CA LEU A 64 -26.40 -6.66 6.68
C LEU A 64 -25.20 -7.13 7.50
N ARG A 65 -24.45 -8.04 6.92
CA ARG A 65 -23.21 -8.59 7.53
C ARG A 65 -22.00 -7.83 7.01
N LEU A 66 -21.10 -7.49 7.94
CA LEU A 66 -19.86 -6.82 7.67
C LEU A 66 -18.70 -7.81 7.81
N GLY A 67 -17.96 -8.03 6.72
CA GLY A 67 -16.70 -8.77 6.71
C GLY A 67 -15.50 -7.81 6.74
N LYS A 68 -14.44 -8.22 7.41
CA LYS A 68 -13.19 -7.44 7.49
C LYS A 68 -12.00 -8.34 7.22
N LEU A 69 -11.13 -7.92 6.33
CA LEU A 69 -9.81 -8.54 6.18
C LEU A 69 -8.88 -7.96 7.24
N ARG A 70 -8.34 -8.81 8.10
CA ARG A 70 -7.36 -8.41 9.12
C ARG A 70 -5.95 -8.39 8.52
N GLN A 71 -5.16 -7.39 8.87
CA GLN A 71 -3.79 -7.23 8.37
C GLN A 71 -2.78 -8.17 9.04
N ASP A 72 -3.02 -8.54 10.30
CA ASP A 72 -2.10 -9.38 11.06
C ASP A 72 -2.22 -10.84 10.63
N GLN A 73 -1.31 -11.26 9.76
CA GLN A 73 -1.23 -12.64 9.24
C GLN A 73 -0.70 -13.64 10.28
N PHE A 74 -0.13 -13.16 11.38
CA PHE A 74 0.51 -14.00 12.42
C PHE A 74 -0.32 -14.09 13.70
N ALA A 75 -1.50 -13.47 13.73
CA ALA A 75 -2.37 -13.47 14.92
C ALA A 75 -2.91 -14.87 15.31
N TYR A 76 -2.83 -15.85 14.41
CA TYR A 76 -3.49 -17.16 14.55
C TYR A 76 -2.55 -18.35 14.38
N GLU A 77 -1.23 -18.19 14.61
CA GLU A 77 -0.19 -19.19 14.31
C GLU A 77 -0.48 -20.58 14.91
N ASP A 78 -1.01 -20.64 16.13
CA ASP A 78 -1.27 -21.87 16.86
C ASP A 78 -2.67 -22.47 16.60
N MET A 79 -3.51 -21.77 15.83
CA MET A 79 -4.89 -22.18 15.58
C MET A 79 -5.00 -23.04 14.33
N ARG A 80 -5.98 -23.96 14.35
CA ARG A 80 -6.31 -24.79 13.19
C ARG A 80 -6.86 -23.91 12.05
N VAL A 81 -6.40 -24.17 10.81
CA VAL A 81 -6.78 -23.36 9.62
C VAL A 81 -8.30 -23.29 9.45
N LEU A 82 -9.03 -24.39 9.61
CA LEU A 82 -10.51 -24.42 9.56
C LEU A 82 -11.13 -23.49 10.60
N ASP A 83 -10.61 -23.51 11.83
CA ASP A 83 -11.13 -22.69 12.93
C ASP A 83 -10.92 -21.20 12.63
N VAL A 84 -9.76 -20.84 12.08
CA VAL A 84 -9.49 -19.46 11.66
C VAL A 84 -10.53 -18.98 10.64
N VAL A 85 -10.91 -19.82 9.67
CA VAL A 85 -11.94 -19.47 8.70
C VAL A 85 -13.32 -19.33 9.37
N MET A 86 -13.70 -20.27 10.23
CA MET A 86 -15.01 -20.25 10.92
C MET A 86 -15.17 -19.04 11.87
N MET A 87 -14.08 -18.52 12.44
CA MET A 87 -14.08 -17.27 13.22
C MET A 87 -14.58 -16.05 12.44
N GLY A 88 -14.65 -16.13 11.12
CA GLY A 88 -15.25 -15.09 10.26
C GLY A 88 -16.74 -14.85 10.55
N HIS A 89 -17.44 -15.82 11.13
CA HIS A 89 -18.78 -15.65 11.65
C HIS A 89 -18.73 -15.55 13.19
N THR A 90 -18.50 -14.35 13.68
CA THR A 90 -18.22 -14.11 15.11
C THR A 90 -19.28 -14.61 16.06
N GLU A 91 -20.58 -14.45 15.72
CA GLU A 91 -21.69 -14.89 16.55
C GLU A 91 -21.81 -16.42 16.62
N MET A 92 -21.66 -17.10 15.46
CA MET A 92 -21.64 -18.55 15.38
C MET A 92 -20.45 -19.13 16.17
N TRP A 93 -19.26 -18.54 15.99
CA TRP A 93 -18.03 -18.95 16.66
C TRP A 93 -18.15 -18.80 18.18
N ALA A 94 -18.67 -17.65 18.65
CA ALA A 94 -18.88 -17.40 20.06
C ALA A 94 -19.89 -18.41 20.66
N ALA A 95 -21.02 -18.67 19.98
CA ALA A 95 -21.99 -19.66 20.43
C ALA A 95 -21.40 -21.07 20.53
N MET A 96 -20.63 -21.49 19.52
CA MET A 96 -19.92 -22.78 19.51
C MET A 96 -18.92 -22.89 20.66
N THR A 97 -18.06 -21.89 20.81
CA THR A 97 -16.97 -21.92 21.82
C THR A 97 -17.53 -21.92 23.23
N GLU A 98 -18.56 -21.12 23.52
CA GLU A 98 -19.19 -21.05 24.83
C GLU A 98 -19.95 -22.36 25.15
N ARG A 99 -20.72 -22.90 24.20
CA ARG A 99 -21.39 -24.19 24.31
C ARG A 99 -20.40 -25.32 24.65
N ASP A 100 -19.32 -25.41 23.87
CA ASP A 100 -18.33 -26.48 24.03
C ASP A 100 -17.57 -26.34 25.37
N ALA A 101 -17.34 -25.10 25.84
CA ALA A 101 -16.77 -24.84 27.14
C ALA A 101 -17.71 -25.31 28.29
N ILE A 102 -19.03 -25.10 28.14
CA ILE A 102 -20.00 -25.60 29.14
C ILE A 102 -20.01 -27.12 29.15
N TYR A 103 -20.04 -27.77 27.99
CA TYR A 103 -20.04 -29.25 27.95
C TYR A 103 -18.72 -29.87 28.43
N ALA A 104 -17.61 -29.15 28.33
CA ALA A 104 -16.30 -29.61 28.83
C ALA A 104 -16.15 -29.37 30.36
N ASN A 105 -17.01 -28.59 30.98
CA ASN A 105 -16.93 -28.26 32.42
C ASN A 105 -17.59 -29.37 33.26
N PRO A 106 -16.84 -30.16 34.04
CA PRO A 106 -17.42 -31.20 34.91
C PRO A 106 -18.29 -30.67 36.05
N ASP A 107 -18.16 -29.38 36.38
CA ASP A 107 -18.91 -28.72 37.46
C ASP A 107 -20.07 -27.86 36.91
N ALA A 108 -20.50 -28.07 35.65
CA ALA A 108 -21.57 -27.31 35.02
C ALA A 108 -22.90 -27.53 35.75
N THR A 109 -23.63 -26.45 35.96
CA THR A 109 -24.93 -26.44 36.63
C THR A 109 -26.08 -26.70 35.66
N ASP A 110 -27.29 -27.00 36.17
CA ASP A 110 -28.50 -27.15 35.32
C ASP A 110 -28.78 -25.87 34.51
N ASP A 111 -28.52 -24.68 35.07
CA ASP A 111 -28.66 -23.40 34.37
C ASP A 111 -27.64 -23.27 33.22
N ASP A 112 -26.42 -23.79 33.41
CA ASP A 112 -25.41 -23.82 32.33
C ASP A 112 -25.84 -24.72 31.18
N TYR A 113 -26.43 -25.89 31.49
CA TYR A 113 -26.97 -26.78 30.45
C TYR A 113 -28.17 -26.17 29.71
N MET A 114 -29.03 -25.41 30.40
CA MET A 114 -30.09 -24.65 29.73
C MET A 114 -29.50 -23.59 28.77
N ARG A 115 -28.48 -22.88 29.21
CA ARG A 115 -27.74 -21.92 28.38
C ARG A 115 -27.07 -22.59 27.19
N ALA A 116 -26.47 -23.77 27.39
CA ALA A 116 -25.88 -24.55 26.31
C ALA A 116 -26.95 -24.95 25.25
N ALA A 117 -28.16 -25.28 25.65
CA ALA A 117 -29.26 -25.58 24.75
C ALA A 117 -29.69 -24.35 23.90
N ASP A 118 -29.73 -23.15 24.50
CA ASP A 118 -29.99 -21.91 23.79
C ASP A 118 -28.86 -21.58 22.78
N LEU A 119 -27.60 -21.81 23.16
CA LEU A 119 -26.45 -21.65 22.27
C LEU A 119 -26.45 -22.65 21.13
N GLU A 120 -26.86 -23.90 21.37
CA GLU A 120 -27.06 -24.93 20.35
C GLU A 120 -28.11 -24.50 19.32
N ALA A 121 -29.23 -23.91 19.77
CA ALA A 121 -30.27 -23.40 18.88
C ALA A 121 -29.71 -22.26 17.99
N LYS A 122 -28.95 -21.34 18.57
CA LYS A 122 -28.27 -20.27 17.81
C LYS A 122 -27.24 -20.83 16.82
N PHE A 123 -26.45 -21.79 17.25
CA PHE A 123 -25.49 -22.45 16.36
C PHE A 123 -26.15 -23.13 15.18
N ALA A 124 -27.29 -23.79 15.40
CA ALA A 124 -28.09 -24.38 14.33
C ALA A 124 -28.71 -23.33 13.39
N GLU A 125 -29.14 -22.17 13.92
CA GLU A 125 -29.68 -21.05 13.13
C GLU A 125 -28.65 -20.50 12.14
N TYR A 126 -27.36 -20.52 12.51
CA TYR A 126 -26.25 -20.09 11.65
C TYR A 126 -25.69 -21.19 10.76
N ASP A 127 -26.40 -22.29 10.55
CA ASP A 127 -25.93 -23.48 9.81
C ASP A 127 -24.59 -24.03 10.36
N GLY A 128 -24.41 -23.99 11.66
CA GLY A 128 -23.16 -24.34 12.33
C GLY A 128 -22.71 -25.78 12.09
N TYR A 129 -23.63 -26.74 11.93
CA TYR A 129 -23.32 -28.13 11.64
C TYR A 129 -22.63 -28.36 10.29
N THR A 130 -22.80 -27.44 9.34
CA THR A 130 -22.13 -27.48 8.03
C THR A 130 -20.94 -26.53 7.97
N ALA A 131 -20.62 -25.83 9.07
CA ALA A 131 -19.60 -24.79 9.10
C ALA A 131 -18.21 -25.29 8.67
N GLU A 132 -17.75 -26.46 9.16
CA GLU A 132 -16.47 -27.04 8.76
C GLU A 132 -16.43 -27.40 7.27
N ALA A 133 -17.52 -27.98 6.74
CA ALA A 133 -17.61 -28.31 5.33
C ALA A 133 -17.54 -27.06 4.45
N ARG A 134 -18.28 -26.01 4.80
CA ARG A 134 -18.26 -24.71 4.11
C ARG A 134 -16.89 -24.03 4.19
N ALA A 135 -16.24 -24.09 5.35
CA ALA A 135 -14.88 -23.56 5.51
C ALA A 135 -13.88 -24.33 4.64
N GLY A 136 -14.00 -25.67 4.59
CA GLY A 136 -13.19 -26.52 3.73
C GLY A 136 -13.39 -26.23 2.24
N GLU A 137 -14.65 -26.04 1.80
CA GLU A 137 -14.96 -25.64 0.42
C GLU A 137 -14.34 -24.28 0.04
N LEU A 138 -14.44 -23.31 0.93
CA LEU A 138 -13.80 -21.99 0.73
C LEU A 138 -12.27 -22.14 0.63
N LEU A 139 -11.63 -22.89 1.54
CA LEU A 139 -10.19 -23.12 1.52
C LEU A 139 -9.73 -23.81 0.22
N LEU A 140 -10.46 -24.82 -0.26
CA LEU A 140 -10.20 -25.45 -1.54
C LEU A 140 -10.35 -24.46 -2.70
N GLY A 141 -11.41 -23.64 -2.67
CA GLY A 141 -11.68 -22.63 -3.70
C GLY A 141 -10.58 -21.57 -3.81
N ILE A 142 -9.86 -21.31 -2.71
CA ILE A 142 -8.72 -20.40 -2.67
C ILE A 142 -7.36 -21.10 -2.85
N GLY A 143 -7.37 -22.43 -3.09
CA GLY A 143 -6.18 -23.20 -3.42
C GLY A 143 -5.40 -23.75 -2.21
N ILE A 144 -5.97 -23.76 -1.00
CA ILE A 144 -5.39 -24.43 0.18
C ILE A 144 -5.72 -25.91 0.15
N ASP A 145 -4.71 -26.78 0.21
CA ASP A 145 -4.88 -28.22 0.13
C ASP A 145 -5.58 -28.79 1.38
N ILE A 146 -6.34 -29.86 1.20
CA ILE A 146 -7.07 -30.54 2.30
C ILE A 146 -6.12 -30.95 3.44
N SER A 147 -4.89 -31.33 3.11
CA SER A 147 -3.86 -31.70 4.09
C SER A 147 -3.56 -30.59 5.11
N ASP A 148 -3.71 -29.34 4.71
CA ASP A 148 -3.40 -28.18 5.54
C ASP A 148 -4.60 -27.69 6.37
N HIS A 149 -5.83 -28.12 6.04
CA HIS A 149 -7.06 -27.66 6.68
C HIS A 149 -7.12 -27.93 8.18
N THR A 150 -6.61 -29.07 8.63
CA THR A 150 -6.63 -29.51 10.02
C THR A 150 -5.35 -29.15 10.79
N GLY A 151 -4.33 -28.68 10.06
CA GLY A 151 -3.05 -28.25 10.63
C GLY A 151 -3.13 -26.84 11.26
N PRO A 152 -2.10 -26.46 12.03
CA PRO A 152 -2.00 -25.13 12.58
C PRO A 152 -1.64 -24.12 11.49
N MET A 153 -2.04 -22.88 11.67
CA MET A 153 -1.79 -21.76 10.76
C MET A 153 -0.28 -21.53 10.52
N SER A 154 0.57 -21.86 11.49
CA SER A 154 2.04 -21.77 11.37
C SER A 154 2.61 -22.64 10.25
N ASN A 155 1.95 -23.74 9.87
CA ASN A 155 2.39 -24.62 8.78
C ASN A 155 2.06 -24.03 7.39
N VAL A 156 1.15 -23.07 7.32
CA VAL A 156 0.78 -22.40 6.06
C VAL A 156 1.86 -21.40 5.67
N ALA A 157 2.34 -21.48 4.43
CA ALA A 157 3.34 -20.52 3.93
C ALA A 157 2.82 -19.07 4.02
N PRO A 158 3.69 -18.09 4.31
CA PRO A 158 3.26 -16.70 4.56
C PRO A 158 2.36 -16.08 3.48
N GLY A 159 2.66 -16.29 2.19
CA GLY A 159 1.82 -15.82 1.08
C GLY A 159 0.43 -16.47 1.02
N TRP A 160 0.24 -17.64 1.63
CA TRP A 160 -1.03 -18.36 1.68
C TRP A 160 -1.86 -18.01 2.92
N LYS A 161 -1.24 -17.50 3.99
CA LYS A 161 -1.95 -17.05 5.20
C LYS A 161 -2.98 -15.97 4.89
N LEU A 162 -2.66 -15.02 4.02
CA LEU A 162 -3.62 -14.00 3.61
C LEU A 162 -4.84 -14.61 2.91
N ARG A 163 -4.65 -15.67 2.11
CA ARG A 163 -5.77 -16.38 1.48
C ARG A 163 -6.70 -16.97 2.53
N VAL A 164 -6.15 -17.57 3.59
CA VAL A 164 -6.95 -18.10 4.72
C VAL A 164 -7.71 -16.96 5.41
N LEU A 165 -7.08 -15.81 5.64
CA LEU A 165 -7.75 -14.64 6.23
C LEU A 165 -8.82 -14.04 5.30
N LEU A 166 -8.63 -14.14 3.99
CA LEU A 166 -9.67 -13.77 3.04
C LEU A 166 -10.86 -14.74 3.11
N ALA A 167 -10.61 -16.06 3.18
CA ALA A 167 -11.66 -17.05 3.42
C ALA A 167 -12.39 -16.78 4.73
N GLN A 168 -11.69 -16.41 5.79
CA GLN A 168 -12.28 -15.96 7.06
C GLN A 168 -13.23 -14.78 6.84
N ALA A 169 -12.79 -13.73 6.14
CA ALA A 169 -13.61 -12.56 5.87
C ALA A 169 -14.85 -12.88 5.01
N LEU A 170 -14.74 -13.84 4.10
CA LEU A 170 -15.84 -14.28 3.20
C LEU A 170 -16.76 -15.32 3.81
N PHE A 171 -16.35 -16.00 4.89
CA PHE A 171 -17.08 -17.14 5.47
C PHE A 171 -18.50 -16.80 5.91
N SER A 172 -18.71 -15.60 6.47
CA SER A 172 -20.03 -15.12 6.87
C SER A 172 -20.91 -14.67 5.69
N LYS A 173 -20.42 -14.72 4.45
CA LYS A 173 -21.06 -14.16 3.24
C LYS A 173 -21.44 -12.71 3.46
N PRO A 174 -20.48 -11.81 3.70
CA PRO A 174 -20.75 -10.43 4.05
C PRO A 174 -21.38 -9.66 2.88
N ASP A 175 -22.35 -8.80 3.18
CA ASP A 175 -22.94 -7.85 2.24
C ASP A 175 -22.01 -6.63 2.04
N VAL A 176 -21.19 -6.33 3.04
CA VAL A 176 -20.17 -5.29 3.01
C VAL A 176 -18.81 -5.87 3.41
N LEU A 177 -17.79 -5.65 2.59
CA LEU A 177 -16.44 -6.16 2.81
C LEU A 177 -15.45 -5.00 2.91
N LEU A 178 -14.68 -4.97 4.00
CA LEU A 178 -13.62 -4.00 4.24
C LEU A 178 -12.26 -4.66 4.05
N LEU A 179 -11.47 -4.12 3.11
CA LEU A 179 -10.15 -4.65 2.75
C LEU A 179 -9.11 -3.54 2.93
N ASP A 180 -8.21 -3.68 3.90
CA ASP A 180 -7.13 -2.72 4.14
C ASP A 180 -5.81 -3.33 3.66
N GLU A 181 -5.26 -2.78 2.56
CA GLU A 181 -4.02 -3.19 1.89
C GLU A 181 -3.95 -4.71 1.57
N PRO A 182 -4.96 -5.27 0.85
CA PRO A 182 -5.02 -6.71 0.60
C PRO A 182 -3.94 -7.23 -0.35
N THR A 183 -3.27 -6.35 -1.09
CA THR A 183 -2.21 -6.69 -2.03
C THR A 183 -0.82 -6.71 -1.40
N ASN A 184 -0.66 -6.20 -0.18
CA ASN A 184 0.63 -6.12 0.48
C ASN A 184 1.25 -7.51 0.69
N ASN A 185 2.54 -7.62 0.36
CA ASN A 185 3.32 -8.86 0.49
C ASN A 185 2.79 -10.05 -0.34
N LEU A 186 1.93 -9.81 -1.33
CA LEU A 186 1.51 -10.83 -2.29
C LEU A 186 2.40 -10.81 -3.54
N ASP A 187 2.66 -11.99 -4.08
CA ASP A 187 3.25 -12.10 -5.41
C ASP A 187 2.20 -11.81 -6.51
N ILE A 188 2.70 -11.55 -7.72
CA ILE A 188 1.89 -11.18 -8.88
C ILE A 188 0.76 -12.19 -9.17
N ASN A 189 1.02 -13.48 -9.00
CA ASN A 189 0.03 -14.54 -9.25
C ASN A 189 -1.09 -14.51 -8.19
N SER A 190 -0.70 -14.28 -6.93
CA SER A 190 -1.65 -14.14 -5.83
C SER A 190 -2.51 -12.88 -5.96
N ILE A 191 -1.96 -11.78 -6.48
CA ILE A 191 -2.72 -10.56 -6.74
C ILE A 191 -3.76 -10.81 -7.85
N ARG A 192 -3.38 -11.46 -8.96
CA ARG A 192 -4.34 -11.83 -10.03
C ARG A 192 -5.48 -12.70 -9.51
N TRP A 193 -5.13 -13.72 -8.74
CA TRP A 193 -6.13 -14.57 -8.12
C TRP A 193 -7.10 -13.76 -7.23
N LEU A 194 -6.57 -12.79 -6.43
CA LEU A 194 -7.38 -11.91 -5.59
C LEU A 194 -8.31 -11.03 -6.44
N GLU A 195 -7.82 -10.46 -7.55
CA GLU A 195 -8.62 -9.69 -8.52
C GLU A 195 -9.80 -10.51 -9.03
N ASP A 196 -9.55 -11.76 -9.46
CA ASP A 196 -10.58 -12.65 -9.98
C ASP A 196 -11.65 -12.99 -8.92
N VAL A 197 -11.23 -13.30 -7.69
CA VAL A 197 -12.16 -13.61 -6.59
C VAL A 197 -13.02 -12.39 -6.24
N LEU A 198 -12.43 -11.21 -6.09
CA LEU A 198 -13.17 -10.00 -5.72
C LEU A 198 -14.11 -9.52 -6.84
N ASN A 199 -13.75 -9.75 -8.11
CA ASN A 199 -14.61 -9.42 -9.24
C ASN A 199 -15.83 -10.34 -9.34
N GLN A 200 -15.73 -11.58 -8.90
CA GLN A 200 -16.82 -12.54 -8.87
C GLN A 200 -17.75 -12.36 -7.65
N TYR A 201 -17.25 -11.73 -6.59
CA TYR A 201 -17.99 -11.58 -5.35
C TYR A 201 -18.91 -10.36 -5.37
N ASN A 202 -20.22 -10.61 -5.11
CA ASN A 202 -21.25 -9.59 -5.26
C ASN A 202 -21.61 -8.91 -3.92
N SER A 203 -20.67 -8.15 -3.36
CA SER A 203 -20.86 -7.35 -2.15
C SER A 203 -20.40 -5.92 -2.36
N THR A 204 -20.84 -5.01 -1.47
CA THR A 204 -20.27 -3.67 -1.39
C THR A 204 -18.87 -3.78 -0.79
N MET A 205 -17.85 -3.27 -1.46
CA MET A 205 -16.47 -3.34 -0.97
C MET A 205 -15.90 -1.96 -0.74
N ILE A 206 -15.13 -1.80 0.33
CA ILE A 206 -14.29 -0.63 0.56
C ILE A 206 -12.87 -1.12 0.72
N ILE A 207 -12.01 -0.68 -0.20
CA ILE A 207 -10.67 -1.24 -0.40
C ILE A 207 -9.66 -0.11 -0.28
N ILE A 208 -8.68 -0.24 0.62
CA ILE A 208 -7.48 0.58 0.60
C ILE A 208 -6.42 -0.22 -0.13
N SER A 209 -5.81 0.35 -1.16
CA SER A 209 -4.64 -0.21 -1.82
C SER A 209 -3.80 0.89 -2.44
N HIS A 210 -2.50 0.66 -2.52
CA HIS A 210 -1.54 1.49 -3.24
C HIS A 210 -1.15 0.90 -4.60
N ASP A 211 -1.70 -0.26 -4.96
CA ASP A 211 -1.53 -0.89 -6.27
C ASP A 211 -2.56 -0.32 -7.27
N ARG A 212 -2.08 0.48 -8.23
CA ARG A 212 -2.92 1.14 -9.24
C ARG A 212 -3.59 0.12 -10.15
N HIS A 213 -2.85 -0.91 -10.57
CA HIS A 213 -3.39 -1.95 -11.45
C HIS A 213 -4.55 -2.67 -10.78
N PHE A 214 -4.37 -3.06 -9.52
CA PHE A 214 -5.41 -3.69 -8.72
C PHE A 214 -6.66 -2.80 -8.57
N LEU A 215 -6.48 -1.50 -8.27
CA LEU A 215 -7.61 -0.56 -8.18
C LEU A 215 -8.33 -0.39 -9.51
N ASN A 216 -7.61 -0.38 -10.64
CA ASN A 216 -8.20 -0.30 -11.96
C ASN A 216 -9.01 -1.55 -12.32
N GLN A 217 -8.55 -2.73 -11.92
CA GLN A 217 -9.21 -4.00 -12.23
C GLN A 217 -10.41 -4.30 -11.32
N VAL A 218 -10.38 -3.85 -10.07
CA VAL A 218 -11.39 -4.23 -9.08
C VAL A 218 -12.41 -3.11 -8.80
N CYS A 219 -11.97 -1.84 -8.71
CA CYS A 219 -12.83 -0.77 -8.22
C CYS A 219 -13.76 -0.20 -9.30
N THR A 220 -15.00 0.09 -8.89
CA THR A 220 -16.03 0.78 -9.71
C THR A 220 -16.14 2.27 -9.36
N HIS A 221 -15.66 2.66 -8.19
CA HIS A 221 -15.66 4.02 -7.67
C HIS A 221 -14.37 4.30 -6.92
N MET A 222 -13.94 5.56 -6.93
CA MET A 222 -12.82 6.02 -6.11
C MET A 222 -13.32 6.96 -5.02
N ALA A 223 -12.93 6.69 -3.78
CA ALA A 223 -13.21 7.53 -2.61
C ALA A 223 -11.92 8.24 -2.20
N ASP A 224 -11.81 9.51 -2.56
CA ASP A 224 -10.62 10.33 -2.36
C ASP A 224 -10.68 11.06 -1.02
N MET A 225 -9.78 10.71 -0.10
CA MET A 225 -9.62 11.35 1.20
C MET A 225 -8.52 12.40 1.12
N ASP A 226 -8.91 13.67 0.93
CA ASP A 226 -7.99 14.80 0.87
C ASP A 226 -8.57 15.99 1.66
N TYR A 227 -7.72 16.86 2.17
CA TYR A 227 -8.09 18.04 2.98
C TYR A 227 -8.95 17.75 4.22
N GLY A 228 -8.87 16.53 4.77
CA GLY A 228 -9.69 16.10 5.89
C GLY A 228 -11.16 15.83 5.52
N THR A 229 -11.47 15.69 4.24
CA THR A 229 -12.80 15.36 3.70
C THR A 229 -12.73 14.13 2.81
N LEU A 230 -13.89 13.56 2.47
CA LEU A 230 -13.99 12.42 1.56
C LEU A 230 -14.86 12.78 0.37
N LYS A 231 -14.36 12.56 -0.84
CA LYS A 231 -15.10 12.77 -2.08
C LYS A 231 -15.13 11.50 -2.91
N VAL A 232 -16.33 11.07 -3.32
CA VAL A 232 -16.52 9.88 -4.15
C VAL A 232 -16.60 10.29 -5.62
N TRP A 233 -15.91 9.53 -6.47
CA TRP A 233 -15.85 9.68 -7.91
C TRP A 233 -16.29 8.36 -8.56
N PRO A 234 -17.15 8.39 -9.59
CA PRO A 234 -17.47 7.18 -10.36
C PRO A 234 -16.30 6.81 -11.28
N GLY A 235 -16.16 5.52 -11.56
CA GLY A 235 -15.11 4.97 -12.40
C GLY A 235 -13.94 4.39 -11.60
N ASN A 236 -12.97 3.81 -12.31
CA ASN A 236 -11.76 3.24 -11.75
C ASN A 236 -10.70 4.33 -11.42
N TYR A 237 -9.49 3.91 -11.10
CA TYR A 237 -8.42 4.85 -10.73
C TYR A 237 -8.04 5.80 -11.89
N ASP A 238 -7.96 5.32 -13.12
CA ASP A 238 -7.61 6.14 -14.28
C ASP A 238 -8.71 7.16 -14.60
N ASP A 239 -9.98 6.75 -14.54
CA ASP A 239 -11.13 7.65 -14.69
C ASP A 239 -11.12 8.76 -13.63
N TYR A 240 -10.81 8.39 -12.39
CA TYR A 240 -10.64 9.34 -11.28
C TYR A 240 -9.51 10.34 -11.55
N MET A 241 -8.32 9.86 -11.99
CA MET A 241 -7.18 10.73 -12.27
C MET A 241 -7.52 11.76 -13.35
N LEU A 242 -8.18 11.32 -14.43
CA LEU A 242 -8.64 12.21 -15.49
C LEU A 242 -9.66 13.24 -14.97
N ALA A 243 -10.69 12.77 -14.26
CA ALA A 243 -11.77 13.64 -13.75
C ALA A 243 -11.26 14.64 -12.69
N SER A 244 -10.39 14.21 -11.77
CA SER A 244 -9.83 15.06 -10.72
C SER A 244 -8.89 16.11 -11.28
N THR A 245 -8.06 15.75 -12.28
CA THR A 245 -7.17 16.69 -12.97
C THR A 245 -7.97 17.77 -13.70
N GLN A 246 -8.98 17.38 -14.47
CA GLN A 246 -9.86 18.34 -15.16
C GLN A 246 -10.62 19.25 -14.18
N ALA A 247 -11.06 18.70 -13.05
CA ALA A 247 -11.74 19.51 -12.02
C ALA A 247 -10.80 20.55 -11.40
N ARG A 248 -9.54 20.18 -11.13
CA ARG A 248 -8.49 21.10 -10.64
C ARG A 248 -8.19 22.21 -11.64
N GLU A 249 -7.99 21.87 -12.90
CA GLU A 249 -7.73 22.85 -13.97
C GLU A 249 -8.88 23.86 -14.13
N ARG A 250 -10.13 23.36 -14.14
CA ARG A 250 -11.33 24.23 -14.19
C ARG A 250 -11.40 25.16 -13.00
N GLN A 251 -11.12 24.68 -11.79
CA GLN A 251 -11.13 25.47 -10.58
C GLN A 251 -10.00 26.52 -10.59
N GLN A 252 -8.78 26.15 -11.05
CA GLN A 252 -7.67 27.09 -11.23
C GLN A 252 -8.02 28.21 -12.20
N ALA A 253 -8.58 27.86 -13.36
CA ALA A 253 -9.01 28.84 -14.36
C ALA A 253 -10.12 29.77 -13.82
N ALA A 254 -11.08 29.22 -13.04
CA ALA A 254 -12.13 30.01 -12.41
C ALA A 254 -11.57 30.98 -11.35
N ASN A 255 -10.64 30.51 -10.50
CA ASN A 255 -9.97 31.34 -9.50
C ASN A 255 -9.11 32.43 -10.13
N GLN A 256 -8.41 32.14 -11.23
CA GLN A 256 -7.63 33.12 -11.97
C GLN A 256 -8.53 34.24 -12.51
N LYS A 257 -9.63 33.89 -13.18
CA LYS A 257 -10.64 34.86 -13.65
C LYS A 257 -11.26 35.65 -12.53
N ALA A 258 -11.53 35.03 -11.37
CA ALA A 258 -12.05 35.72 -10.19
C ALA A 258 -11.03 36.74 -9.64
N LYS A 259 -9.74 36.38 -9.55
CA LYS A 259 -8.65 37.29 -9.12
C LYS A 259 -8.49 38.45 -10.05
N GLU A 260 -8.49 38.26 -11.37
CA GLU A 260 -8.43 39.32 -12.37
C GLU A 260 -9.63 40.27 -12.22
N ARG A 261 -10.83 39.71 -12.08
CA ARG A 261 -12.04 40.55 -11.86
C ARG A 261 -12.01 41.35 -10.56
N VAL A 262 -11.49 40.78 -9.47
CA VAL A 262 -11.28 41.50 -8.20
C VAL A 262 -10.26 42.62 -8.39
N ALA A 263 -9.15 42.36 -9.09
CA ALA A 263 -8.13 43.37 -9.37
C ALA A 263 -8.71 44.56 -10.18
N ASP A 264 -9.48 44.28 -11.24
CA ASP A 264 -10.15 45.32 -12.06
C ASP A 264 -11.13 46.17 -11.22
N LEU A 265 -11.91 45.49 -10.38
CA LEU A 265 -12.85 46.18 -9.49
C LEU A 265 -12.13 47.05 -8.45
N GLN A 266 -11.03 46.53 -7.86
CA GLN A 266 -10.19 47.28 -6.91
C GLN A 266 -9.54 48.51 -7.56
N ASP A 267 -9.02 48.35 -8.78
CA ASP A 267 -8.45 49.48 -9.53
C ASP A 267 -9.48 50.56 -9.84
N PHE A 268 -10.70 50.16 -10.20
CA PHE A 268 -11.79 51.12 -10.36
C PHE A 268 -12.11 51.87 -9.06
N VAL A 269 -12.25 51.13 -7.95
CA VAL A 269 -12.51 51.71 -6.62
C VAL A 269 -11.40 52.70 -6.25
N ARG A 270 -10.12 52.33 -6.45
CA ARG A 270 -8.96 53.19 -6.15
C ARG A 270 -8.98 54.48 -6.96
N ARG A 271 -9.33 54.43 -8.27
CA ARG A 271 -9.37 55.60 -9.14
C ARG A 271 -10.53 56.54 -8.86
N PHE A 272 -11.65 56.05 -8.39
CA PHE A 272 -12.90 56.81 -8.31
C PHE A 272 -13.49 56.98 -6.91
N SER A 273 -12.86 56.43 -5.86
CA SER A 273 -13.32 56.56 -4.46
C SER A 273 -13.39 58.01 -3.95
N ALA A 274 -12.47 58.87 -4.40
CA ALA A 274 -12.41 60.28 -4.01
C ALA A 274 -13.36 61.18 -4.81
N ASN A 275 -14.01 60.70 -5.87
CA ASN A 275 -14.87 61.47 -6.73
C ASN A 275 -16.34 61.40 -6.28
N LYS A 276 -16.90 62.52 -5.75
CA LYS A 276 -18.26 62.59 -5.20
C LYS A 276 -19.34 62.04 -6.15
N SER A 277 -19.25 62.29 -7.45
CA SER A 277 -20.23 61.81 -8.44
C SER A 277 -20.17 60.30 -8.71
N LYS A 278 -19.01 59.68 -8.48
CA LYS A 278 -18.78 58.24 -8.70
C LYS A 278 -18.68 57.42 -7.41
N ALA A 279 -18.73 58.06 -6.24
CA ALA A 279 -18.61 57.37 -4.94
C ALA A 279 -19.66 56.25 -4.76
N ARG A 280 -20.90 56.46 -5.22
CA ARG A 280 -21.96 55.43 -5.18
C ARG A 280 -21.65 54.23 -6.03
N GLN A 281 -20.99 54.42 -7.19
CA GLN A 281 -20.55 53.34 -8.05
C GLN A 281 -19.36 52.57 -7.44
N ALA A 282 -18.41 53.29 -6.81
CA ALA A 282 -17.30 52.69 -6.10
C ALA A 282 -17.79 51.80 -4.93
N THR A 283 -18.75 52.27 -4.15
CA THR A 283 -19.37 51.49 -3.06
C THR A 283 -20.11 50.23 -3.60
N SER A 284 -20.81 50.38 -4.72
CA SER A 284 -21.46 49.21 -5.36
C SER A 284 -20.43 48.15 -5.80
N ARG A 285 -19.27 48.58 -6.32
CA ARG A 285 -18.20 47.66 -6.74
C ARG A 285 -17.46 47.02 -5.57
N LEU A 286 -17.30 47.69 -4.44
CA LEU A 286 -16.84 47.10 -3.19
C LEU A 286 -17.75 45.95 -2.74
N LYS A 287 -19.07 46.16 -2.77
CA LYS A 287 -20.04 45.09 -2.49
C LYS A 287 -19.99 43.91 -3.49
N MET A 288 -19.54 44.17 -4.73
CA MET A 288 -19.31 43.10 -5.71
C MET A 288 -18.05 42.32 -5.39
N ILE A 289 -16.97 42.94 -4.92
CA ILE A 289 -15.75 42.28 -4.47
C ILE A 289 -16.07 41.35 -3.30
N ASP A 290 -16.84 41.79 -2.30
CA ASP A 290 -17.23 40.97 -1.15
C ASP A 290 -18.08 39.72 -1.53
N LYS A 291 -18.75 39.78 -2.69
CA LYS A 291 -19.55 38.65 -3.21
C LYS A 291 -18.74 37.66 -4.05
N ILE A 292 -17.56 38.06 -4.53
CA ILE A 292 -16.69 37.16 -5.30
C ILE A 292 -15.97 36.23 -4.32
N LYS A 293 -16.43 34.97 -4.25
CA LYS A 293 -15.74 33.96 -3.48
C LYS A 293 -14.58 33.45 -4.33
N ILE A 294 -13.37 33.75 -3.90
CA ILE A 294 -12.17 33.05 -4.38
C ILE A 294 -12.02 31.86 -3.45
N GLU A 295 -12.22 30.65 -3.97
CA GLU A 295 -11.95 29.46 -3.20
C GLU A 295 -10.44 29.38 -2.98
N GLU A 296 -10.01 29.48 -1.72
CA GLU A 296 -8.59 29.28 -1.40
C GLU A 296 -8.20 27.84 -1.75
N PHE A 297 -7.21 27.74 -2.62
CA PHE A 297 -6.54 26.45 -2.85
C PHE A 297 -5.85 26.04 -1.56
N LYS A 298 -6.43 25.13 -0.82
CA LYS A 298 -5.65 24.38 0.17
C LYS A 298 -4.62 23.58 -0.60
N PRO A 299 -3.31 23.68 -0.31
CA PRO A 299 -2.32 22.81 -0.95
C PRO A 299 -2.71 21.36 -0.64
N SER A 300 -2.75 20.51 -1.67
CA SER A 300 -3.08 19.09 -1.48
C SER A 300 -2.19 18.50 -0.40
N SER A 301 -2.75 17.62 0.43
CA SER A 301 -1.96 16.81 1.36
C SER A 301 -1.03 15.85 0.62
N ARG A 302 -1.29 15.60 -0.66
CA ARG A 302 -0.46 14.82 -1.56
C ARG A 302 0.72 15.65 -2.03
N GLN A 303 1.89 15.27 -1.58
CA GLN A 303 3.15 15.88 -1.99
C GLN A 303 4.04 14.79 -2.58
N ASN A 304 4.66 15.11 -3.71
CA ASN A 304 5.59 14.21 -4.36
C ASN A 304 6.99 14.47 -3.82
N PRO A 305 7.68 13.46 -3.24
CA PRO A 305 9.07 13.62 -2.89
C PRO A 305 9.91 13.87 -4.15
N PHE A 306 10.89 14.74 -4.06
CA PHE A 306 11.81 14.97 -5.19
C PHE A 306 13.02 14.05 -5.05
N ILE A 307 13.07 13.02 -5.89
CA ILE A 307 14.11 12.01 -5.91
C ILE A 307 14.95 12.19 -7.17
N ARG A 308 16.27 12.14 -7.02
CA ARG A 308 17.19 12.15 -8.14
C ARG A 308 18.43 11.34 -7.79
N PHE A 309 18.63 10.27 -8.54
CA PHE A 309 19.83 9.45 -8.41
C PHE A 309 20.90 9.92 -9.42
N GLU A 310 22.06 10.24 -8.92
CA GLU A 310 23.22 10.65 -9.71
C GLU A 310 24.38 9.71 -9.38
N TYR A 311 25.34 9.58 -10.28
CA TYR A 311 26.55 8.81 -10.04
C TYR A 311 27.81 9.62 -10.37
N GLU A 312 28.92 9.30 -9.70
CA GLU A 312 30.18 10.00 -9.91
C GLU A 312 30.96 9.46 -11.11
N LYS A 313 30.92 8.14 -11.33
CA LYS A 313 31.71 7.46 -12.38
C LYS A 313 30.78 6.59 -13.21
N LYS A 314 30.90 6.71 -14.53
CA LYS A 314 30.19 5.86 -15.48
C LYS A 314 30.87 4.49 -15.57
N LEU A 315 30.07 3.44 -15.66
CA LEU A 315 30.55 2.09 -15.99
C LEU A 315 30.70 1.99 -17.52
N HIS A 316 31.82 1.45 -17.98
CA HIS A 316 32.12 1.29 -19.40
C HIS A 316 32.18 -0.18 -19.84
N ASN A 317 32.37 -1.08 -18.89
CA ASN A 317 32.46 -2.53 -19.11
C ASN A 317 31.30 -3.21 -18.40
N ILE A 318 31.18 -4.54 -18.55
CA ILE A 318 30.20 -5.37 -17.85
C ILE A 318 30.13 -4.96 -16.37
N ALA A 319 28.94 -4.67 -15.90
CA ALA A 319 28.71 -4.18 -14.52
C ALA A 319 28.96 -5.27 -13.48
N VAL A 320 28.39 -6.46 -13.71
CA VAL A 320 28.57 -7.62 -12.84
C VAL A 320 28.54 -8.90 -13.67
N VAL A 321 29.37 -9.87 -13.27
CA VAL A 321 29.35 -11.25 -13.77
C VAL A 321 29.12 -12.18 -12.60
N ALA A 322 28.16 -13.03 -12.70
CA ALA A 322 27.93 -14.14 -11.79
C ALA A 322 28.15 -15.44 -12.55
N ASP A 323 29.08 -16.27 -12.10
CA ASP A 323 29.50 -17.52 -12.74
C ASP A 323 29.06 -18.72 -11.88
N GLU A 324 28.18 -19.56 -12.44
CA GLU A 324 27.70 -20.83 -11.86
C GLU A 324 27.26 -20.71 -10.40
N ILE A 325 26.61 -19.59 -10.05
CA ILE A 325 26.22 -19.33 -8.66
C ILE A 325 25.15 -20.33 -8.21
N THR A 326 25.38 -20.88 -7.02
CA THR A 326 24.50 -21.86 -6.38
C THR A 326 24.29 -21.50 -4.92
N LYS A 327 23.05 -21.53 -4.45
CA LYS A 327 22.71 -21.38 -3.04
C LYS A 327 21.68 -22.41 -2.61
N LYS A 328 21.99 -23.04 -1.47
CA LYS A 328 21.14 -24.06 -0.83
C LYS A 328 20.96 -23.70 0.65
N TYR A 329 19.78 -23.92 1.14
CA TYR A 329 19.45 -24.01 2.56
C TYR A 329 18.88 -25.41 2.79
N ASP A 330 17.76 -25.57 3.43
CA ASP A 330 17.04 -26.85 3.53
C ASP A 330 16.59 -27.38 2.15
N ARG A 331 16.45 -26.44 1.19
CA ARG A 331 16.19 -26.72 -0.23
C ARG A 331 17.15 -25.94 -1.13
N THR A 332 17.27 -26.35 -2.37
CA THR A 332 17.99 -25.58 -3.40
C THR A 332 17.17 -24.33 -3.73
N ILE A 333 17.79 -23.15 -3.58
CA ILE A 333 17.17 -21.85 -3.91
C ILE A 333 17.45 -21.50 -5.37
N PHE A 334 18.69 -21.65 -5.80
CA PHE A 334 19.11 -21.60 -7.21
C PHE A 334 20.39 -22.39 -7.40
N GLN A 335 20.61 -22.88 -8.62
CA GLN A 335 21.81 -23.67 -8.95
C GLN A 335 22.34 -23.35 -10.34
N ASN A 336 23.67 -23.34 -10.45
CA ASN A 336 24.42 -23.19 -11.70
C ASN A 336 23.95 -22.00 -12.57
N PHE A 337 23.57 -20.89 -11.93
CA PHE A 337 23.06 -19.73 -12.63
C PHE A 337 24.20 -18.82 -13.08
N ASN A 338 24.18 -18.46 -14.36
CA ASN A 338 25.12 -17.54 -14.97
C ASN A 338 24.39 -16.24 -15.35
N LEU A 339 24.96 -15.12 -14.97
CA LEU A 339 24.42 -13.80 -15.26
C LEU A 339 25.54 -12.83 -15.64
N SER A 340 25.34 -12.13 -16.76
CA SER A 340 26.18 -11.01 -17.14
C SER A 340 25.30 -9.78 -17.35
N VAL A 341 25.61 -8.69 -16.65
CA VAL A 341 24.83 -7.45 -16.67
C VAL A 341 25.63 -6.33 -17.31
N GLN A 342 25.05 -5.72 -18.33
CA GLN A 342 25.64 -4.57 -19.01
C GLN A 342 25.33 -3.25 -18.26
N PRO A 343 26.17 -2.22 -18.41
CA PRO A 343 25.87 -0.90 -17.87
C PRO A 343 24.57 -0.34 -18.45
N GLY A 344 23.73 0.20 -17.57
CA GLY A 344 22.43 0.78 -17.95
C GLY A 344 21.30 -0.23 -18.14
N GLU A 345 21.53 -1.54 -17.96
CA GLU A 345 20.44 -2.52 -17.92
C GLU A 345 19.55 -2.31 -16.70
N ARG A 346 18.26 -2.56 -16.89
CA ARG A 346 17.21 -2.50 -15.87
C ARG A 346 16.57 -3.86 -15.73
N ILE A 347 17.00 -4.60 -14.72
CA ILE A 347 16.62 -5.99 -14.52
C ILE A 347 15.61 -6.09 -13.38
N ALA A 348 14.43 -6.62 -13.68
CA ALA A 348 13.47 -7.00 -12.66
C ALA A 348 13.63 -8.49 -12.32
N ILE A 349 13.70 -8.79 -11.03
CA ILE A 349 13.67 -10.16 -10.49
C ILE A 349 12.25 -10.41 -10.00
N ILE A 350 11.58 -11.37 -10.62
CA ILE A 350 10.19 -11.74 -10.32
C ILE A 350 10.10 -13.21 -9.91
N GLY A 351 8.98 -13.62 -9.34
CA GLY A 351 8.69 -14.99 -8.93
C GLY A 351 7.79 -15.07 -7.70
N GLU A 352 7.38 -16.26 -7.33
CA GLU A 352 6.53 -16.50 -6.17
C GLU A 352 7.19 -16.07 -4.85
N ASN A 353 6.37 -15.88 -3.83
CA ASN A 353 6.87 -15.59 -2.49
C ASN A 353 7.67 -16.80 -1.96
N GLY A 354 8.84 -16.50 -1.37
CA GLY A 354 9.75 -17.53 -0.90
C GLY A 354 10.56 -18.23 -1.99
N ALA A 355 10.41 -17.90 -3.28
CA ALA A 355 11.21 -18.52 -4.36
C ALA A 355 12.72 -18.23 -4.24
N GLY A 356 13.13 -17.14 -3.57
CA GLY A 356 14.54 -16.83 -3.37
C GLY A 356 15.01 -15.54 -4.04
N LYS A 357 14.09 -14.63 -4.40
CA LYS A 357 14.39 -13.33 -5.04
C LYS A 357 15.34 -12.47 -4.21
N THR A 358 15.01 -12.25 -2.95
CA THR A 358 15.88 -11.53 -1.97
C THR A 358 17.23 -12.22 -1.80
N THR A 359 17.24 -13.56 -1.80
CA THR A 359 18.48 -14.36 -1.69
C THR A 359 19.38 -14.13 -2.89
N LEU A 360 18.82 -14.11 -4.11
CA LEU A 360 19.55 -13.80 -5.33
C LEU A 360 20.12 -12.38 -5.30
N LEU A 361 19.33 -11.39 -4.87
CA LEU A 361 19.77 -10.00 -4.77
C LEU A 361 20.88 -9.82 -3.73
N LYS A 362 20.77 -10.48 -2.57
CA LYS A 362 21.82 -10.50 -1.53
C LYS A 362 23.09 -11.21 -2.01
N ALA A 363 22.96 -12.29 -2.80
CA ALA A 363 24.09 -12.97 -3.42
C ALA A 363 24.83 -12.05 -4.42
N LEU A 364 24.10 -11.34 -5.28
CA LEU A 364 24.69 -10.37 -6.20
C LEU A 364 25.36 -9.22 -5.45
N LYS A 365 24.80 -8.74 -4.33
CA LYS A 365 25.43 -7.74 -3.48
C LYS A 365 26.75 -8.24 -2.83
N GLY A 366 26.94 -9.56 -2.72
CA GLY A 366 28.03 -10.15 -1.94
C GLY A 366 27.80 -10.12 -0.43
N ALA A 367 26.55 -10.00 0.00
CA ALA A 367 26.15 -10.02 1.42
C ALA A 367 25.79 -11.45 1.90
N LEU A 368 25.95 -12.44 1.05
CA LEU A 368 25.63 -13.84 1.31
C LEU A 368 26.72 -14.74 0.74
N ASP A 369 27.20 -15.70 1.54
CA ASP A 369 28.11 -16.72 1.07
C ASP A 369 27.40 -17.69 0.13
N LEU A 370 28.00 -17.91 -1.05
CA LEU A 370 27.53 -18.87 -2.04
C LEU A 370 28.08 -20.27 -1.72
N ASP A 371 27.30 -21.30 -2.01
CA ASP A 371 27.76 -22.68 -1.88
C ASP A 371 28.66 -23.09 -3.06
N HIS A 372 28.42 -22.48 -4.24
CA HIS A 372 29.27 -22.62 -5.41
C HIS A 372 29.19 -21.38 -6.29
N GLY A 373 30.21 -21.16 -7.13
CA GLY A 373 30.29 -20.03 -8.04
C GLY A 373 30.83 -18.76 -7.39
N ASN A 374 30.86 -17.68 -8.17
CA ASN A 374 31.31 -16.38 -7.69
C ASN A 374 30.54 -15.23 -8.36
N VAL A 375 30.56 -14.07 -7.71
CA VAL A 375 30.03 -12.82 -8.25
C VAL A 375 31.16 -11.80 -8.29
N LYS A 376 31.38 -11.22 -9.47
CA LYS A 376 32.44 -10.23 -9.67
C LYS A 376 31.87 -8.93 -10.26
N TRP A 377 31.96 -7.87 -9.50
CA TRP A 377 31.62 -6.51 -9.94
C TRP A 377 32.78 -5.86 -10.70
N ALA A 378 32.44 -4.94 -11.59
CA ALA A 378 33.45 -4.07 -12.21
C ALA A 378 34.23 -3.28 -11.15
N GLU A 379 35.50 -2.99 -11.42
CA GLU A 379 36.39 -2.29 -10.48
C GLU A 379 35.83 -0.91 -10.03
N ASN A 380 35.13 -0.21 -10.93
CA ASN A 380 34.52 1.08 -10.65
C ASN A 380 33.02 0.99 -10.25
N ALA A 381 32.51 -0.20 -9.96
CA ALA A 381 31.13 -0.36 -9.51
C ALA A 381 30.98 0.20 -8.09
N ASN A 382 30.06 1.15 -7.95
CA ASN A 382 29.61 1.68 -6.68
C ASN A 382 28.15 1.27 -6.49
N VAL A 383 27.95 0.21 -5.68
CA VAL A 383 26.66 -0.46 -5.53
C VAL A 383 25.89 0.11 -4.34
N GLY A 384 24.74 0.73 -4.61
CA GLY A 384 23.75 1.11 -3.60
C GLY A 384 22.75 -0.02 -3.38
N TYR A 385 22.33 -0.22 -2.14
CA TYR A 385 21.39 -1.28 -1.79
C TYR A 385 20.26 -0.77 -0.92
N MET A 386 19.03 -1.09 -1.31
CA MET A 386 17.81 -0.91 -0.52
C MET A 386 17.29 -2.28 -0.09
N PRO A 387 17.29 -2.62 1.21
CA PRO A 387 16.76 -3.89 1.71
C PRO A 387 15.23 -3.89 1.76
N GLN A 388 14.63 -5.08 1.72
CA GLN A 388 13.20 -5.27 1.92
C GLN A 388 12.79 -4.87 3.35
N ASP A 389 13.52 -5.35 4.37
CA ASP A 389 13.32 -4.90 5.75
C ASP A 389 14.13 -3.63 6.02
N THR A 390 13.41 -2.53 6.03
CA THR A 390 14.01 -1.21 6.30
C THR A 390 14.42 -1.01 7.76
N TYR A 391 13.91 -1.80 8.70
CA TYR A 391 14.23 -1.65 10.13
C TYR A 391 15.69 -1.97 10.46
N GLU A 392 16.32 -2.89 9.71
CA GLU A 392 17.73 -3.24 9.88
C GLU A 392 18.68 -2.05 9.65
N GLU A 393 18.26 -1.06 8.86
CA GLU A 393 19.06 0.13 8.54
C GLU A 393 19.07 1.18 9.68
N PHE A 394 18.20 1.03 10.68
CA PHE A 394 18.01 1.98 11.79
C PHE A 394 18.26 1.34 13.17
N PRO A 395 19.44 0.75 13.43
CA PRO A 395 19.70 0.03 14.68
C PRO A 395 19.86 0.96 15.89
N LYS A 396 20.30 2.20 15.67
CA LYS A 396 20.65 3.16 16.73
C LYS A 396 19.50 4.10 17.06
N ASP A 397 19.54 4.63 18.27
CA ASP A 397 18.70 5.72 18.75
C ASP A 397 19.33 7.06 18.36
N GLU A 398 18.93 7.62 17.24
CA GLU A 398 19.50 8.85 16.69
C GLU A 398 18.44 9.66 15.94
N THR A 399 18.70 10.95 15.71
CA THR A 399 17.80 11.81 14.94
C THR A 399 17.92 11.53 13.44
N LEU A 400 16.93 11.98 12.65
CA LEU A 400 16.99 11.88 11.19
C LEU A 400 18.23 12.62 10.65
N THR A 401 18.55 13.77 11.25
CA THR A 401 19.72 14.55 10.84
C THR A 401 21.02 13.79 11.12
N ASP A 402 21.17 13.21 12.30
CA ASP A 402 22.37 12.45 12.66
C ASP A 402 22.54 11.21 11.78
N TRP A 403 21.43 10.53 11.49
CA TRP A 403 21.44 9.35 10.64
C TRP A 403 21.85 9.66 9.21
N ILE A 404 21.28 10.71 8.58
CA ILE A 404 21.62 11.06 7.20
C ILE A 404 23.03 11.62 7.07
N ASP A 405 23.57 12.30 8.11
CA ASP A 405 24.90 12.89 8.12
C ASP A 405 26.02 11.83 8.07
N GLN A 406 25.75 10.58 8.47
CA GLN A 406 26.68 9.45 8.33
C GLN A 406 27.03 9.13 6.88
N TYR A 407 26.18 9.51 5.92
CA TYR A 407 26.38 9.28 4.48
C TYR A 407 26.93 10.49 3.75
N ARG A 408 27.32 11.51 4.50
CA ARG A 408 27.95 12.72 4.00
C ARG A 408 29.29 12.42 3.35
N LYS A 409 29.50 12.93 2.14
CA LYS A 409 30.78 12.83 1.43
C LYS A 409 31.60 14.10 1.59
N GLU A 410 32.87 14.00 1.23
CA GLU A 410 33.76 15.15 1.19
C GLU A 410 33.22 16.20 0.19
N GLY A 411 33.06 17.44 0.65
CA GLY A 411 32.49 18.54 -0.13
C GLY A 411 30.97 18.75 0.05
N ASP A 412 30.27 17.84 0.72
CA ASP A 412 28.86 18.04 1.05
C ASP A 412 28.75 18.92 2.33
N ASP A 413 27.83 19.87 2.34
CA ASP A 413 27.59 20.74 3.49
C ASP A 413 26.32 20.36 4.26
N GLU A 414 26.10 20.97 5.43
CA GLU A 414 24.90 20.74 6.25
C GLU A 414 23.62 21.18 5.51
N GLN A 415 23.71 22.20 4.67
CA GLN A 415 22.60 22.68 3.89
C GLN A 415 22.14 21.63 2.87
N MET A 416 23.08 20.90 2.28
CA MET A 416 22.78 19.80 1.36
C MET A 416 22.07 18.63 2.08
N MET A 417 22.49 18.28 3.32
CA MET A 417 21.84 17.25 4.12
C MET A 417 20.40 17.64 4.45
N ARG A 418 20.20 18.85 4.96
CA ARG A 418 18.85 19.38 5.24
C ARG A 418 18.01 19.52 3.98
N GLY A 419 18.62 19.93 2.87
CA GLY A 419 17.97 20.02 1.57
C GLY A 419 17.51 18.65 1.07
N THR A 420 18.30 17.59 1.27
CA THR A 420 17.92 16.22 0.92
C THR A 420 16.73 15.75 1.74
N LEU A 421 16.72 15.97 3.06
CA LEU A 421 15.58 15.66 3.91
C LEU A 421 14.32 16.42 3.49
N GLY A 422 14.45 17.73 3.17
CA GLY A 422 13.34 18.54 2.69
C GLY A 422 12.75 18.04 1.35
N ARG A 423 13.59 17.61 0.40
CA ARG A 423 13.17 16.98 -0.86
C ARG A 423 12.38 15.70 -0.63
N LEU A 424 12.69 14.97 0.44
CA LEU A 424 12.02 13.73 0.85
C LEU A 424 10.81 13.99 1.77
N LEU A 425 10.34 15.24 1.83
CA LEU A 425 9.16 15.69 2.56
C LEU A 425 9.28 15.67 4.09
N PHE A 426 10.49 15.70 4.64
CA PHE A 426 10.70 15.88 6.07
C PHE A 426 10.77 17.37 6.40
N ASN A 427 9.89 17.83 7.28
CA ASN A 427 9.85 19.23 7.73
C ASN A 427 10.83 19.50 8.89
N ALA A 428 10.93 20.75 9.33
CA ALA A 428 11.87 21.16 10.36
C ALA A 428 11.66 20.51 11.74
N ASP A 429 10.44 20.04 12.03
CA ASP A 429 10.13 19.31 13.26
C ASP A 429 10.43 17.82 13.10
N ASP A 430 10.20 17.27 11.89
CA ASP A 430 10.48 15.86 11.61
C ASP A 430 11.97 15.52 11.72
N ILE A 431 12.85 16.40 11.24
CA ILE A 431 14.31 16.14 11.23
C ILE A 431 14.92 15.94 12.63
N LYS A 432 14.21 16.36 13.68
CA LYS A 432 14.59 16.18 15.09
C LYS A 432 14.02 14.90 15.71
N LYS A 433 13.10 14.23 15.03
CA LYS A 433 12.52 12.97 15.51
C LYS A 433 13.57 11.87 15.51
N ASN A 434 13.35 10.88 16.36
CA ASN A 434 14.13 9.66 16.38
C ASN A 434 13.78 8.78 15.17
N VAL A 435 14.77 8.19 14.51
CA VAL A 435 14.56 7.31 13.33
C VAL A 435 13.70 6.08 13.66
N LYS A 436 13.64 5.64 14.92
CA LYS A 436 12.85 4.48 15.34
C LYS A 436 11.34 4.73 15.32
N VAL A 437 10.91 5.97 15.49
CA VAL A 437 9.46 6.32 15.48
C VAL A 437 8.91 6.53 14.08
N LEU A 438 9.74 6.45 13.06
CA LEU A 438 9.32 6.61 11.68
C LEU A 438 8.44 5.44 11.21
N SER A 439 7.43 5.74 10.43
CA SER A 439 6.64 4.76 9.67
C SER A 439 7.50 4.04 8.62
N GLY A 440 7.03 2.89 8.11
CA GLY A 440 7.71 2.15 7.05
C GLY A 440 8.00 3.00 5.81
N GLY A 441 7.01 3.78 5.35
CA GLY A 441 7.18 4.69 4.22
C GLY A 441 8.19 5.83 4.48
N GLU A 442 8.21 6.38 5.70
CA GLU A 442 9.21 7.39 6.08
C GLU A 442 10.62 6.80 6.12
N LYS A 443 10.79 5.58 6.66
CA LYS A 443 12.05 4.86 6.64
C LYS A 443 12.54 4.60 5.21
N GLY A 444 11.66 4.16 4.32
CA GLY A 444 12.00 3.98 2.91
C GLY A 444 12.48 5.27 2.25
N ARG A 445 11.79 6.41 2.49
CA ARG A 445 12.25 7.72 2.00
C ARG A 445 13.62 8.11 2.55
N MET A 446 13.92 7.80 3.82
CA MET A 446 15.27 8.01 4.40
C MET A 446 16.33 7.20 3.64
N ILE A 447 16.04 5.93 3.33
CA ILE A 447 16.98 5.08 2.56
C ILE A 447 17.18 5.65 1.15
N TRP A 448 16.13 6.21 0.50
CA TRP A 448 16.33 6.91 -0.77
C TRP A 448 17.30 8.10 -0.62
N GLY A 449 17.23 8.85 0.48
CA GLY A 449 18.18 9.90 0.79
C GLY A 449 19.61 9.39 0.88
N LYS A 450 19.82 8.28 1.59
CA LYS A 450 21.11 7.57 1.64
C LYS A 450 21.62 7.22 0.24
N LEU A 451 20.76 6.65 -0.61
CA LEU A 451 21.11 6.26 -1.97
C LEU A 451 21.43 7.48 -2.86
N MET A 452 20.70 8.58 -2.71
CA MET A 452 20.96 9.83 -3.43
C MET A 452 22.34 10.41 -3.07
N LEU A 453 22.69 10.44 -1.78
CA LEU A 453 23.98 10.92 -1.29
C LEU A 453 25.14 9.98 -1.67
N GLY A 454 24.87 8.69 -1.76
CA GLY A 454 25.84 7.66 -2.14
C GLY A 454 26.36 7.78 -3.56
N ARG A 455 25.67 8.49 -4.45
CA ARG A 455 26.03 8.70 -5.88
C ARG A 455 26.46 7.40 -6.56
N HIS A 456 25.61 6.39 -6.42
CA HIS A 456 25.85 5.03 -6.90
C HIS A 456 25.65 4.91 -8.41
N ASN A 457 26.46 4.12 -9.11
CA ASN A 457 26.28 3.80 -10.52
C ASN A 457 25.55 2.45 -10.75
N VAL A 458 25.31 1.72 -9.67
CA VAL A 458 24.49 0.51 -9.63
C VAL A 458 23.53 0.62 -8.45
N LEU A 459 22.25 0.35 -8.66
CA LEU A 459 21.25 0.28 -7.61
C LEU A 459 20.67 -1.14 -7.54
N LEU A 460 20.71 -1.72 -6.36
CA LEU A 460 20.03 -2.97 -6.02
C LEU A 460 18.88 -2.62 -5.07
N MET A 461 17.63 -2.93 -5.46
CA MET A 461 16.45 -2.58 -4.66
C MET A 461 15.57 -3.80 -4.42
N ASP A 462 15.26 -4.08 -3.16
CA ASP A 462 14.39 -5.19 -2.77
C ASP A 462 13.04 -4.63 -2.30
N GLU A 463 12.00 -4.84 -3.11
CA GLU A 463 10.62 -4.35 -2.90
C GLU A 463 10.54 -2.84 -2.56
N PRO A 464 11.07 -1.95 -3.40
CA PRO A 464 11.18 -0.53 -3.08
C PRO A 464 9.84 0.20 -3.00
N THR A 465 8.76 -0.40 -3.45
CA THR A 465 7.40 0.15 -3.45
C THR A 465 6.61 -0.21 -2.19
N ASN A 466 7.10 -1.17 -1.38
CA ASN A 466 6.38 -1.63 -0.19
C ASN A 466 6.19 -0.50 0.84
N HIS A 467 4.98 -0.39 1.38
CA HIS A 467 4.58 0.63 2.38
C HIS A 467 4.66 2.08 1.90
N MET A 468 4.84 2.31 0.59
CA MET A 468 4.88 3.64 0.00
C MET A 468 3.48 4.07 -0.47
N ASP A 469 3.21 5.38 -0.38
CA ASP A 469 2.03 5.94 -1.04
C ASP A 469 2.25 6.06 -2.55
N MET A 470 1.15 6.20 -3.28
CA MET A 470 1.18 6.25 -4.75
C MET A 470 2.06 7.39 -5.27
N GLU A 471 2.03 8.55 -4.60
CA GLU A 471 2.83 9.72 -4.95
C GLU A 471 4.33 9.46 -4.80
N SER A 472 4.72 8.72 -3.76
CA SER A 472 6.10 8.29 -3.53
C SER A 472 6.55 7.24 -4.54
N ILE A 473 5.70 6.26 -4.88
CA ILE A 473 5.97 5.24 -5.90
C ILE A 473 6.19 5.90 -7.26
N GLU A 474 5.30 6.81 -7.66
CA GLU A 474 5.42 7.55 -8.92
C GLU A 474 6.70 8.38 -8.99
N SER A 475 7.04 9.07 -7.91
CA SER A 475 8.27 9.86 -7.82
C SER A 475 9.52 8.99 -7.92
N LEU A 476 9.51 7.81 -7.28
CA LEU A 476 10.60 6.84 -7.38
C LEU A 476 10.72 6.29 -8.81
N GLN A 477 9.60 5.93 -9.43
CA GLN A 477 9.58 5.42 -10.80
C GLN A 477 10.15 6.43 -11.79
N ILE A 478 9.74 7.71 -11.69
CA ILE A 478 10.27 8.80 -12.52
C ILE A 478 11.77 9.00 -12.28
N ALA A 479 12.23 8.91 -11.02
CA ALA A 479 13.65 9.06 -10.69
C ALA A 479 14.50 7.92 -11.24
N LEU A 480 14.00 6.67 -11.17
CA LEU A 480 14.67 5.49 -11.71
C LEU A 480 14.62 5.45 -13.25
N ASP A 481 13.54 5.94 -13.87
CA ASP A 481 13.47 6.09 -15.33
C ASP A 481 14.53 7.05 -15.86
N LYS A 482 14.83 8.13 -15.13
CA LYS A 482 15.88 9.10 -15.47
C LYS A 482 17.29 8.68 -15.06
N PHE A 483 17.41 7.62 -14.27
CA PHE A 483 18.70 7.13 -13.79
C PHE A 483 19.43 6.39 -14.91
N GLU A 484 20.60 6.90 -15.34
CA GLU A 484 21.39 6.30 -16.42
C GLU A 484 22.31 5.15 -15.97
N GLY A 485 22.33 4.83 -14.67
CA GLY A 485 23.10 3.71 -14.11
C GLY A 485 22.38 2.37 -14.29
N THR A 486 22.98 1.31 -13.77
CA THR A 486 22.43 -0.04 -13.79
C THR A 486 21.47 -0.25 -12.63
N LEU A 487 20.31 -0.83 -12.90
CA LEU A 487 19.28 -1.10 -11.90
C LEU A 487 18.93 -2.58 -11.88
N ILE A 488 19.00 -3.21 -10.71
CA ILE A 488 18.49 -4.57 -10.48
C ILE A 488 17.52 -4.49 -9.30
N PHE A 489 16.28 -4.91 -9.49
CA PHE A 489 15.27 -4.76 -8.46
C PHE A 489 14.32 -5.95 -8.38
N VAL A 490 13.80 -6.19 -7.20
CA VAL A 490 12.68 -7.09 -6.93
C VAL A 490 11.46 -6.23 -6.73
N SER A 491 10.36 -6.52 -7.41
CA SER A 491 9.06 -5.89 -7.15
C SER A 491 7.90 -6.80 -7.55
N HIS A 492 6.81 -6.67 -6.81
CA HIS A 492 5.51 -7.28 -7.12
C HIS A 492 4.54 -6.29 -7.78
N ASP A 493 4.91 -5.02 -7.86
CA ASP A 493 4.16 -3.98 -8.53
C ASP A 493 4.34 -4.09 -10.05
N ARG A 494 3.26 -4.47 -10.75
CA ARG A 494 3.26 -4.70 -12.19
C ARG A 494 3.57 -3.44 -12.99
N GLU A 495 2.99 -2.29 -12.60
CA GLU A 495 3.24 -1.02 -13.29
C GLU A 495 4.69 -0.57 -13.11
N PHE A 496 5.23 -0.77 -11.92
CA PHE A 496 6.62 -0.46 -11.63
C PHE A 496 7.58 -1.33 -12.45
N VAL A 497 7.31 -2.64 -12.55
CA VAL A 497 8.10 -3.57 -13.37
C VAL A 497 7.96 -3.24 -14.86
N SER A 498 6.73 -3.06 -15.37
CA SER A 498 6.47 -2.73 -16.79
C SER A 498 7.10 -1.40 -17.21
N GLY A 499 7.07 -0.40 -16.34
CA GLY A 499 7.59 0.92 -16.62
C GLY A 499 9.11 1.04 -16.60
N LEU A 500 9.82 0.10 -15.95
CA LEU A 500 11.26 0.21 -15.75
C LEU A 500 12.08 -0.91 -16.39
N ALA A 501 11.59 -2.16 -16.33
CA ALA A 501 12.39 -3.32 -16.71
C ALA A 501 12.54 -3.48 -18.24
N ASN A 502 13.76 -3.74 -18.69
CA ASN A 502 14.07 -4.17 -20.04
C ASN A 502 14.63 -5.61 -20.11
N ARG A 503 14.76 -6.26 -18.96
CA ARG A 503 15.16 -7.65 -18.80
C ARG A 503 14.55 -8.24 -17.55
N ILE A 504 14.05 -9.47 -17.62
CA ILE A 504 13.35 -10.15 -16.53
C ILE A 504 14.12 -11.40 -16.11
N ILE A 505 14.33 -11.56 -14.81
CA ILE A 505 14.82 -12.82 -14.24
C ILE A 505 13.69 -13.42 -13.40
N GLU A 506 13.14 -14.53 -13.86
CA GLU A 506 12.13 -15.30 -13.12
C GLU A 506 12.81 -16.32 -12.22
N VAL A 507 12.54 -16.23 -10.91
CA VAL A 507 13.00 -17.18 -9.89
C VAL A 507 11.85 -18.13 -9.58
N LYS A 508 12.04 -19.43 -9.84
CA LYS A 508 11.04 -20.46 -9.58
C LYS A 508 11.30 -21.19 -8.26
N THR A 509 10.25 -21.73 -7.68
CA THR A 509 10.30 -22.47 -6.41
C THR A 509 11.07 -23.79 -6.49
N ASP A 510 11.26 -24.32 -7.70
CA ASP A 510 12.08 -25.52 -7.98
C ASP A 510 13.60 -25.25 -8.05
N GLY A 511 14.00 -23.99 -7.85
CA GLY A 511 15.40 -23.56 -7.90
C GLY A 511 15.91 -23.25 -9.31
N THR A 512 15.05 -23.26 -10.32
CA THR A 512 15.41 -22.83 -11.67
C THR A 512 15.27 -21.31 -11.83
N LEU A 513 16.18 -20.73 -12.59
CA LEU A 513 16.18 -19.31 -12.95
C LEU A 513 16.03 -19.19 -14.46
N ARG A 514 15.07 -18.38 -14.90
CA ARG A 514 14.86 -18.08 -16.32
C ARG A 514 15.24 -16.62 -16.56
N ASP A 515 16.20 -16.41 -17.44
CA ASP A 515 16.62 -15.09 -17.90
C ASP A 515 15.92 -14.77 -19.23
N PHE A 516 15.17 -13.68 -19.28
CA PHE A 516 14.39 -13.25 -20.41
C PHE A 516 14.78 -11.82 -20.83
N GLY A 517 15.33 -11.68 -22.02
CA GLY A 517 15.67 -10.38 -22.61
C GLY A 517 14.43 -9.77 -23.26
N GLY A 518 13.81 -8.82 -22.59
CA GLY A 518 12.60 -8.11 -23.03
C GLY A 518 11.91 -7.43 -21.87
N ASN A 519 10.83 -6.69 -22.15
CA ASN A 519 10.02 -6.04 -21.14
C ASN A 519 9.04 -7.05 -20.49
N TYR A 520 8.29 -6.56 -19.51
CA TYR A 520 7.36 -7.41 -18.76
C TYR A 520 6.18 -7.91 -19.61
N GLU A 521 5.69 -7.13 -20.55
CA GLU A 521 4.58 -7.51 -21.44
C GLU A 521 5.01 -8.62 -22.42
N ASP A 522 6.24 -8.50 -22.99
CA ASP A 522 6.83 -9.54 -23.83
C ASP A 522 7.02 -10.85 -23.04
N PHE A 523 7.45 -10.73 -21.78
CA PHE A 523 7.58 -11.89 -20.87
C PHE A 523 6.23 -12.57 -20.65
N LEU A 524 5.16 -11.84 -20.33
CA LEU A 524 3.80 -12.39 -20.14
C LEU A 524 3.30 -13.09 -21.42
N SER A 525 3.48 -12.42 -22.57
CA SER A 525 3.11 -13.00 -23.88
C SER A 525 3.85 -14.32 -24.14
N SER A 526 5.12 -14.42 -23.73
CA SER A 526 5.91 -15.66 -23.85
C SER A 526 5.41 -16.82 -22.98
N GLN A 527 4.63 -16.50 -21.94
CA GLN A 527 3.99 -17.47 -21.05
C GLN A 527 2.56 -17.85 -21.52
N GLY A 528 2.05 -17.24 -22.60
CA GLY A 528 0.66 -17.43 -23.07
C GLY A 528 -0.37 -16.70 -22.20
N ILE A 529 0.06 -15.72 -21.44
CA ILE A 529 -0.77 -14.89 -20.58
C ILE A 529 -1.01 -13.55 -21.32
N GLN A 530 -2.26 -13.29 -21.69
CA GLN A 530 -2.68 -12.01 -22.30
C GLN A 530 -3.08 -11.00 -21.24
#